data_36888c24f26365b4e61ee49b95452ee3
#
_entry.id   36888c24f26365b4e61ee49b95452ee3
#
_cell.length_a   1.000
_cell.length_b   1.000
_cell.length_c   1.000
_cell.angle_alpha   90.00
_cell.angle_beta   90.00
_cell.angle_gamma   90.00
#
_symmetry.space_group_name_H-M   'P 1'
#
loop_
_entity.id
_entity.type
_entity.pdbx_description
1 polymer ?
#
loop_
_entity_poly.entity_id
_entity_poly.type
_entity_poly.pdbx_seq_one_letter_code
_entity_poly.pdbx_strand_id
1 'polypeptide(L)'
;RTGSLNIARKTPIVLGMLLSTVMVFCNYVDAEWMVVGFMAAAFFGKGIGALGWAVMADTAPKEISGLSGGLFNMFGNVSGIVTPIVIGYIVGVSGSFNGALVYVGVHALIAVLSYLVLVGDIKRIVLKPVASGGRE
;
A
#
# COMPACT_ATOMS: atom_id res chain seq x y z
N ARG A 1 22.80 -5.68 14.38
CA ARG A 1 22.01 -6.47 13.41
C ARG A 1 20.65 -6.72 14.03
N THR A 2 19.70 -5.84 13.76
CA THR A 2 18.29 -6.04 14.11
C THR A 2 17.71 -7.10 13.16
N GLY A 3 17.82 -8.38 13.53
CA GLY A 3 17.35 -9.50 12.74
C GLY A 3 15.83 -9.70 12.71
N SER A 4 15.05 -8.64 12.93
CA SER A 4 13.60 -8.71 12.90
C SER A 4 13.07 -8.45 11.48
N LEU A 5 12.45 -9.46 10.88
CA LEU A 5 11.77 -9.35 9.59
C LEU A 5 10.72 -8.23 9.60
N ASN A 6 10.07 -8.00 10.75
CA ASN A 6 9.13 -6.91 10.95
C ASN A 6 9.74 -5.54 10.65
N ILE A 7 10.91 -5.24 11.25
CA ILE A 7 11.58 -3.96 11.06
C ILE A 7 12.02 -3.83 9.59
N ALA A 8 12.62 -4.89 9.03
CA ALA A 8 13.13 -4.87 7.66
C ALA A 8 12.03 -4.65 6.61
N ARG A 9 10.79 -5.10 6.86
CA ARG A 9 9.67 -4.97 5.93
C ARG A 9 8.79 -3.76 6.22
N LYS A 10 8.40 -3.55 7.48
CA LYS A 10 7.48 -2.47 7.86
C LYS A 10 8.11 -1.08 7.72
N THR A 11 9.35 -0.90 8.15
CA THR A 11 9.99 0.42 8.15
C THR A 11 10.05 1.04 6.75
N PRO A 12 10.56 0.36 5.71
CA PRO A 12 10.59 0.95 4.37
C PRO A 12 9.19 1.26 3.83
N ILE A 13 8.22 0.37 4.07
CA ILE A 13 6.84 0.57 3.60
C ILE A 13 6.22 1.81 4.25
N VAL A 14 6.32 1.93 5.57
CA VAL A 14 5.79 3.09 6.32
C VAL A 14 6.47 4.38 5.88
N LEU A 15 7.81 4.38 5.76
CA LEU A 15 8.55 5.55 5.28
C LEU A 15 8.18 5.92 3.84
N GLY A 16 8.04 4.93 2.96
CA GLY A 16 7.62 5.16 1.58
C GLY A 16 6.21 5.73 1.49
N MET A 17 5.26 5.21 2.29
CA MET A 17 3.90 5.74 2.33
C MET A 17 3.84 7.14 2.94
N LEU A 18 4.62 7.42 4.00
CA LEU A 18 4.75 8.77 4.53
C LEU A 18 5.34 9.73 3.50
N LEU A 19 6.37 9.31 2.77
CA LEU A 19 6.92 10.12 1.68
C LEU A 19 5.88 10.37 0.58
N SER A 20 4.99 9.43 0.30
CA SER A 20 3.92 9.61 -0.67
C SER A 20 2.92 10.72 -0.28
N THR A 21 2.77 11.03 1.01
CA THR A 21 1.88 12.11 1.46
C THR A 21 2.38 13.50 1.06
N VAL A 22 3.67 13.62 0.72
CA VAL A 22 4.28 14.86 0.23
C VAL A 22 3.58 15.41 -1.01
N MET A 23 2.87 14.55 -1.77
CA MET A 23 2.05 14.99 -2.91
C MET A 23 1.00 16.07 -2.53
N VAL A 24 0.53 16.10 -1.30
CA VAL A 24 -0.43 17.12 -0.83
C VAL A 24 0.19 18.53 -0.89
N PHE A 25 1.51 18.66 -0.74
CA PHE A 25 2.19 19.96 -0.81
C PHE A 25 2.15 20.59 -2.21
N CYS A 26 1.86 19.82 -3.26
CA CYS A 26 1.60 20.37 -4.58
C CYS A 26 0.45 21.40 -4.60
N ASN A 27 -0.46 21.35 -3.61
CA ASN A 27 -1.56 22.31 -3.46
C ASN A 27 -1.11 23.70 -2.96
N TYR A 28 0.11 23.82 -2.44
CA TYR A 28 0.60 25.00 -1.75
C TYR A 28 1.79 25.66 -2.47
N VAL A 29 2.13 25.19 -3.67
CA VAL A 29 3.24 25.71 -4.46
C VAL A 29 2.79 26.00 -5.88
N ASP A 30 3.24 27.16 -6.41
CA ASP A 30 2.92 27.60 -7.78
C ASP A 30 4.05 27.32 -8.78
N ALA A 31 5.27 27.06 -8.27
CA ALA A 31 6.41 26.79 -9.13
C ALA A 31 6.36 25.38 -9.71
N GLU A 32 6.27 25.25 -11.02
CA GLU A 32 6.14 23.97 -11.74
C GLU A 32 7.22 22.95 -11.36
N TRP A 33 8.48 23.41 -11.21
CA TRP A 33 9.59 22.52 -10.83
C TRP A 33 9.43 21.95 -9.41
N MET A 34 8.80 22.70 -8.48
CA MET A 34 8.49 22.19 -7.13
C MET A 34 7.38 21.17 -7.18
N VAL A 35 6.34 21.40 -7.97
CA VAL A 35 5.25 20.43 -8.18
C VAL A 35 5.81 19.12 -8.74
N VAL A 36 6.65 19.19 -9.77
CA VAL A 36 7.32 18.02 -10.35
C VAL A 36 8.20 17.31 -9.31
N GLY A 37 8.93 18.07 -8.49
CA GLY A 37 9.77 17.54 -7.42
C GLY A 37 8.97 16.77 -6.37
N PHE A 38 7.86 17.35 -5.89
CA PHE A 38 6.98 16.67 -4.91
C PHE A 38 6.30 15.44 -5.50
N MET A 39 5.86 15.51 -6.75
CA MET A 39 5.29 14.35 -7.45
C MET A 39 6.32 13.23 -7.59
N ALA A 40 7.55 13.55 -8.02
CA ALA A 40 8.62 12.57 -8.14
C ALA A 40 8.95 11.91 -6.79
N ALA A 41 9.06 12.70 -5.71
CA ALA A 41 9.28 12.18 -4.37
C ALA A 41 8.14 11.28 -3.90
N ALA A 42 6.88 11.66 -4.15
CA ALA A 42 5.71 10.87 -3.79
C ALA A 42 5.65 9.55 -4.57
N PHE A 43 5.93 9.55 -5.86
CA PHE A 43 6.00 8.33 -6.68
C PHE A 43 7.16 7.42 -6.27
N PHE A 44 8.31 7.99 -5.93
CA PHE A 44 9.42 7.24 -5.37
C PHE A 44 9.01 6.54 -4.06
N GLY A 45 8.36 7.26 -3.15
CA GLY A 45 7.82 6.69 -1.91
C GLY A 45 6.83 5.56 -2.17
N LYS A 46 5.92 5.73 -3.14
CA LYS A 46 4.98 4.70 -3.56
C LYS A 46 5.70 3.46 -4.13
N GLY A 47 6.80 3.65 -4.86
CA GLY A 47 7.63 2.55 -5.37
C GLY A 47 8.17 1.66 -4.24
N ILE A 48 8.59 2.26 -3.12
CA ILE A 48 9.00 1.51 -1.93
C ILE A 48 7.83 0.69 -1.36
N GLY A 49 6.60 1.18 -1.47
CA GLY A 49 5.38 0.46 -1.08
C GLY A 49 5.16 -0.86 -1.83
N ALA A 50 5.81 -1.09 -2.97
CA ALA A 50 5.79 -2.37 -3.69
C ALA A 50 6.37 -3.54 -2.87
N LEU A 51 7.10 -3.25 -1.79
CA LEU A 51 7.50 -4.25 -0.80
C LEU A 51 6.31 -4.96 -0.12
N GLY A 52 5.08 -4.47 -0.28
CA GLY A 52 3.87 -5.17 0.10
C GLY A 52 3.77 -6.59 -0.49
N TRP A 53 4.26 -6.81 -1.72
CA TRP A 53 4.38 -8.14 -2.32
C TRP A 53 5.31 -9.06 -1.53
N ALA A 54 6.42 -8.54 -1.03
CA ALA A 54 7.34 -9.30 -0.19
C ALA A 54 6.70 -9.67 1.16
N VAL A 55 5.92 -8.76 1.76
CA VAL A 55 5.17 -9.05 2.99
C VAL A 55 4.16 -10.16 2.75
N MET A 56 3.41 -10.10 1.66
CA MET A 56 2.47 -11.15 1.26
C MET A 56 3.19 -12.50 1.11
N ALA A 57 4.32 -12.54 0.39
CA ALA A 57 5.09 -13.75 0.17
C ALA A 57 5.71 -14.33 1.46
N ASP A 58 6.07 -13.46 2.41
CA ASP A 58 6.64 -13.85 3.70
C ASP A 58 5.58 -14.37 4.69
N THR A 59 4.32 -13.92 4.56
CA THR A 59 3.22 -14.28 5.47
C THR A 59 2.33 -15.39 4.96
N ALA A 60 2.16 -15.52 3.64
CA ALA A 60 1.27 -16.52 3.04
C ALA A 60 1.73 -17.95 3.34
N PRO A 61 0.78 -18.87 3.67
CA PRO A 61 1.07 -20.31 3.74
C PRO A 61 1.62 -20.81 2.40
N LYS A 62 2.61 -21.70 2.45
CA LYS A 62 3.24 -22.24 1.23
C LYS A 62 2.24 -22.95 0.32
N GLU A 63 1.30 -23.67 0.93
CA GLU A 63 0.30 -24.51 0.27
C GLU A 63 -0.68 -23.68 -0.59
N ILE A 64 -0.94 -22.43 -0.19
CA ILE A 64 -1.90 -21.56 -0.85
C ILE A 64 -1.28 -20.21 -1.29
N SER A 65 0.04 -20.17 -1.45
CA SER A 65 0.75 -18.94 -1.81
C SER A 65 0.25 -18.32 -3.14
N GLY A 66 -0.10 -19.15 -4.12
CA GLY A 66 -0.69 -18.68 -5.38
C GLY A 66 -2.06 -18.02 -5.19
N LEU A 67 -2.93 -18.62 -4.37
CA LEU A 67 -4.24 -18.05 -4.04
C LEU A 67 -4.08 -16.72 -3.28
N SER A 68 -3.19 -16.68 -2.30
CA SER A 68 -2.89 -15.46 -1.53
C SER A 68 -2.38 -14.34 -2.42
N GLY A 69 -1.48 -14.66 -3.36
CA GLY A 69 -0.99 -13.70 -4.36
C GLY A 69 -2.08 -13.23 -5.30
N GLY A 70 -2.96 -14.14 -5.75
CA GLY A 70 -4.12 -13.81 -6.58
C GLY A 70 -5.08 -12.84 -5.89
N LEU A 71 -5.42 -13.09 -4.62
CA LEU A 71 -6.25 -12.19 -3.81
C LEU A 71 -5.59 -10.83 -3.62
N PHE A 72 -4.31 -10.81 -3.28
CA PHE A 72 -3.56 -9.56 -3.13
C PHE A 72 -3.58 -8.74 -4.41
N ASN A 73 -3.35 -9.38 -5.56
CA ASN A 73 -3.39 -8.75 -6.87
C ASN A 73 -4.80 -8.25 -7.22
N MET A 74 -5.85 -9.03 -6.91
CA MET A 74 -7.23 -8.64 -7.14
C MET A 74 -7.57 -7.33 -6.42
N PHE A 75 -7.27 -7.21 -5.14
CA PHE A 75 -7.51 -5.97 -4.37
C PHE A 75 -6.69 -4.80 -4.92
N GLY A 76 -5.45 -5.04 -5.34
CA GLY A 76 -4.62 -4.03 -6.01
C GLY A 76 -5.27 -3.52 -7.30
N ASN A 77 -5.79 -4.41 -8.15
CA ASN A 77 -6.45 -4.03 -9.39
C ASN A 77 -7.79 -3.32 -9.16
N VAL A 78 -8.59 -3.75 -8.17
CA VAL A 78 -9.82 -3.04 -7.78
C VAL A 78 -9.51 -1.60 -7.39
N SER A 79 -8.48 -1.36 -6.59
CA SER A 79 -8.06 0.00 -6.24
C SER A 79 -7.58 0.80 -7.46
N GLY A 80 -6.92 0.14 -8.41
CA GLY A 80 -6.49 0.73 -9.68
C GLY A 80 -7.65 1.19 -10.57
N ILE A 81 -8.82 0.57 -10.46
CA ILE A 81 -10.05 0.97 -11.17
C ILE A 81 -10.78 2.08 -10.41
N VAL A 82 -10.98 1.88 -9.10
CA VAL A 82 -11.79 2.79 -8.28
C VAL A 82 -11.12 4.16 -8.12
N THR A 83 -9.80 4.18 -7.91
CA THR A 83 -9.07 5.44 -7.68
C THR A 83 -9.21 6.45 -8.82
N PRO A 84 -9.00 6.12 -10.10
CA PRO A 84 -9.19 7.07 -11.19
C PRO A 84 -10.64 7.55 -11.31
N ILE A 85 -11.62 6.69 -11.03
CA ILE A 85 -13.05 7.07 -11.07
C ILE A 85 -13.34 8.13 -10.01
N VAL A 86 -12.88 7.90 -8.76
CA VAL A 86 -13.09 8.86 -7.66
C VAL A 86 -12.35 10.18 -7.95
N ILE A 87 -11.11 10.12 -8.43
CA ILE A 87 -10.35 11.31 -8.80
C ILE A 87 -11.08 12.07 -9.92
N GLY A 88 -11.54 11.39 -10.96
CA GLY A 88 -12.29 12.00 -12.06
C GLY A 88 -13.58 12.68 -11.58
N TYR A 89 -14.31 12.06 -10.66
CA TYR A 89 -15.49 12.65 -10.04
C TYR A 89 -15.14 13.91 -9.23
N ILE A 90 -14.11 13.84 -8.36
CA ILE A 90 -13.65 14.99 -7.56
C ILE A 90 -13.28 16.16 -8.47
N VAL A 91 -12.49 15.92 -9.49
CA VAL A 91 -12.04 16.95 -10.44
C VAL A 91 -13.23 17.49 -11.25
N GLY A 92 -14.12 16.61 -11.69
CA GLY A 92 -15.30 17.00 -12.47
C GLY A 92 -16.25 17.93 -11.70
N VAL A 93 -16.42 17.71 -10.39
CA VAL A 93 -17.29 18.54 -9.53
C VAL A 93 -16.59 19.81 -9.07
N SER A 94 -15.32 19.73 -8.70
CA SER A 94 -14.58 20.86 -8.12
C SER A 94 -13.88 21.75 -9.14
N GLY A 95 -13.68 21.28 -10.37
CA GLY A 95 -12.87 21.96 -11.39
C GLY A 95 -11.38 22.03 -11.04
N SER A 96 -10.91 21.32 -9.99
CA SER A 96 -9.56 21.41 -9.46
C SER A 96 -8.99 20.05 -9.05
N PHE A 97 -7.69 19.87 -9.18
CA PHE A 97 -6.97 18.70 -8.69
C PHE A 97 -6.68 18.72 -7.19
N ASN A 98 -6.92 19.83 -6.50
CA ASN A 98 -6.58 19.98 -5.08
C ASN A 98 -7.22 18.89 -4.21
N GLY A 99 -8.50 18.64 -4.40
CA GLY A 99 -9.22 17.59 -3.69
C GLY A 99 -8.71 16.17 -4.01
N ALA A 100 -8.29 15.95 -5.25
CA ALA A 100 -7.71 14.66 -5.66
C ALA A 100 -6.36 14.39 -4.98
N LEU A 101 -5.51 15.41 -4.85
CA LEU A 101 -4.22 15.30 -4.15
C LEU A 101 -4.42 15.01 -2.66
N VAL A 102 -5.41 15.67 -2.02
CA VAL A 102 -5.79 15.40 -0.63
C VAL A 102 -6.32 13.96 -0.49
N TYR A 103 -7.18 13.51 -1.41
CA TYR A 103 -7.69 12.13 -1.43
C TYR A 103 -6.55 11.10 -1.45
N VAL A 104 -5.54 11.27 -2.31
CA VAL A 104 -4.37 10.39 -2.38
C VAL A 104 -3.57 10.43 -1.08
N GLY A 105 -3.33 11.63 -0.52
CA GLY A 105 -2.60 11.79 0.74
C GLY A 105 -3.29 11.11 1.92
N VAL A 106 -4.62 11.25 2.02
CA VAL A 106 -5.42 10.59 3.07
C VAL A 106 -5.31 9.05 2.94
N HIS A 107 -5.39 8.51 1.73
CA HIS A 107 -5.24 7.06 1.51
C HIS A 107 -3.84 6.56 1.87
N ALA A 108 -2.80 7.34 1.61
CA ALA A 108 -1.44 7.00 2.04
C ALA A 108 -1.33 6.94 3.58
N LEU A 109 -1.97 7.88 4.30
CA LEU A 109 -2.03 7.85 5.77
C LEU A 109 -2.83 6.66 6.30
N ILE A 110 -3.96 6.34 5.68
CA ILE A 110 -4.75 5.14 6.02
C ILE A 110 -3.89 3.88 5.85
N ALA A 111 -3.11 3.80 4.78
CA ALA A 111 -2.19 2.69 4.55
C ALA A 111 -1.12 2.60 5.65
N VAL A 112 -0.52 3.72 6.07
CA VAL A 112 0.42 3.77 7.20
C VAL A 112 -0.23 3.24 8.48
N LEU A 113 -1.42 3.73 8.83
CA LEU A 113 -2.15 3.30 10.02
C LEU A 113 -2.49 1.81 9.95
N SER A 114 -2.91 1.31 8.77
CA SER A 114 -3.16 -0.11 8.55
C SER A 114 -1.91 -0.97 8.81
N TYR A 115 -0.76 -0.55 8.30
CA TYR A 115 0.50 -1.28 8.54
C TYR A 115 0.96 -1.22 10.01
N LEU A 116 0.69 -0.14 10.73
CA LEU A 116 1.08 -0.01 12.13
C LEU A 116 0.13 -0.76 13.07
N VAL A 117 -1.18 -0.75 12.78
CA VAL A 117 -2.21 -1.26 13.69
C VAL A 117 -2.69 -2.66 13.31
N LEU A 118 -2.99 -2.89 12.00
CA LEU A 118 -3.62 -4.13 11.55
C LEU A 118 -2.60 -5.20 11.17
N VAL A 119 -1.48 -4.81 10.56
CA VAL A 119 -0.45 -5.76 10.19
C VAL A 119 0.38 -6.11 11.42
N GLY A 120 0.04 -7.23 12.06
CA GLY A 120 0.77 -7.83 13.19
C GLY A 120 2.20 -8.25 12.82
N ASP A 121 2.74 -9.23 13.51
CA ASP A 121 4.08 -9.77 13.20
C ASP A 121 4.12 -10.40 11.82
N ILE A 122 5.12 -10.00 11.03
CA ILE A 122 5.39 -10.60 9.72
C ILE A 122 6.07 -11.95 9.94
N LYS A 123 5.25 -12.99 9.96
CA LYS A 123 5.68 -14.38 10.07
C LYS A 123 4.79 -15.26 9.21
N ARG A 124 5.35 -16.33 8.68
CA ARG A 124 4.61 -17.25 7.85
C ARG A 124 3.49 -17.94 8.65
N ILE A 125 2.29 -17.90 8.11
CA ILE A 125 1.14 -18.62 8.65
C ILE A 125 1.30 -20.09 8.24
N VAL A 126 1.24 -21.00 9.22
CA VAL A 126 1.28 -22.44 8.98
C VAL A 126 -0.13 -22.98 9.11
N LEU A 127 -0.64 -23.61 8.06
CA LEU A 127 -1.93 -24.29 8.09
C LEU A 127 -1.81 -25.55 8.95
N LYS A 128 -2.77 -25.76 9.86
CA LYS A 128 -2.86 -27.03 10.57
C LYS A 128 -3.24 -28.13 9.58
N PRO A 129 -2.58 -29.30 9.62
CA PRO A 129 -3.02 -30.43 8.82
C PRO A 129 -4.51 -30.70 9.10
N VAL A 130 -5.31 -30.82 8.05
CA VAL A 130 -6.66 -31.33 8.20
C VAL A 130 -6.49 -32.77 8.72
N ALA A 131 -7.00 -33.04 9.93
CA ALA A 131 -7.05 -34.43 10.43
C ALA A 131 -7.75 -35.22 9.35
N SER A 132 -7.02 -36.14 8.73
CA SER A 132 -7.62 -37.12 7.81
C SER A 132 -8.63 -37.90 8.64
N GLY A 133 -9.90 -37.47 8.58
CA GLY A 133 -10.99 -38.25 9.13
C GLY A 133 -10.88 -39.64 8.54
N GLY A 134 -10.62 -40.63 9.40
CA GLY A 134 -10.51 -42.00 9.02
C GLY A 134 -11.73 -42.38 8.18
N ARG A 135 -11.47 -42.80 6.96
CA ARG A 135 -12.40 -43.63 6.24
C ARG A 135 -12.09 -45.06 6.73
N GLU A 136 -12.83 -45.49 7.73
CA GLU A 136 -13.08 -46.92 7.93
C GLU A 136 -14.22 -47.35 7.00
#